data_2a62b1af840090c5bd290a172b9b5805
#
_entry.id   2a62b1af840090c5bd290a172b9b5805
#
_cell.length_a   1.000
_cell.length_b   1.000
_cell.length_c   1.000
_cell.angle_alpha   90.00
_cell.angle_beta   90.00
_cell.angle_gamma   90.00
#
_symmetry.space_group_name_H-M   'P 1'
#
loop_
_entity.id
_entity.type
_entity.pdbx_description
1 polymer ?
#
loop_
_entity_poly.entity_id
_entity_poly.type
_entity_poly.pdbx_seq_one_letter_code
_entity_poly.pdbx_strand_id
1 'polypeptide(L)'
;DAPRISGMHFGPDGRIYSCQGGSFGRIVAFDLKAGEMEVIAENVRPNDLVVTSDGHVYFTETAKMQISHIPPGGSVQAADVASKTDGPQRPNGIALTPDQGTLAVSDYGGRHTWVWRIGKNGGLDLRQSYITLRTPSPDLPSKGDGMTTDGVGRYYVTSAVGLQMFDPTGRMGGVIAAPTNKPIVSVTFAGPGHQYIYVAAGDEIFRRRTKASGVEAVRPQSKSK
;
A
#
# COMPACT_ATOMS: atom_id res chain seq x y z
N ASP A 1 4.26 16.28 20.34
CA ASP A 1 4.22 16.20 18.87
C ASP A 1 3.44 14.94 18.49
N ALA A 2 2.33 15.10 17.75
CA ALA A 2 1.60 13.96 17.24
C ALA A 2 2.48 13.22 16.21
N PRO A 3 2.62 11.89 16.29
CA PRO A 3 3.39 11.15 15.32
C PRO A 3 2.75 11.29 13.94
N ARG A 4 3.57 11.53 12.91
CA ARG A 4 3.09 11.53 11.53
C ARG A 4 2.81 10.09 11.13
N ILE A 5 1.52 9.73 11.07
CA ILE A 5 1.06 8.45 10.54
C ILE A 5 0.84 8.62 9.03
N SER A 6 1.40 7.74 8.22
CA SER A 6 1.22 7.71 6.76
C SER A 6 0.46 6.46 6.30
N GLY A 7 1.11 5.31 6.20
CA GLY A 7 0.45 4.05 5.83
C GLY A 7 -0.17 3.34 7.02
N MET A 8 -1.31 2.65 6.79
CA MET A 8 -1.98 1.83 7.80
C MET A 8 -2.59 0.58 7.19
N HIS A 9 -2.47 -0.57 7.87
CA HIS A 9 -3.08 -1.82 7.46
C HIS A 9 -3.49 -2.68 8.65
N PHE A 10 -4.59 -3.39 8.55
CA PHE A 10 -4.97 -4.37 9.58
C PHE A 10 -4.07 -5.60 9.49
N GLY A 11 -3.54 -6.03 10.64
CA GLY A 11 -2.87 -7.31 10.75
C GLY A 11 -3.83 -8.47 11.05
N PRO A 12 -3.36 -9.73 10.87
CA PRO A 12 -4.16 -10.92 11.15
C PRO A 12 -4.51 -11.09 12.65
N ASP A 13 -3.81 -10.39 13.51
CA ASP A 13 -4.05 -10.31 14.96
C ASP A 13 -5.13 -9.27 15.34
N GLY A 14 -5.68 -8.56 14.36
CA GLY A 14 -6.72 -7.54 14.55
C GLY A 14 -6.20 -6.17 14.97
N ARG A 15 -4.88 -5.99 15.07
CA ARG A 15 -4.26 -4.69 15.35
C ARG A 15 -4.10 -3.87 14.06
N ILE A 16 -4.01 -2.56 14.19
CA ILE A 16 -3.66 -1.65 13.10
C ILE A 16 -2.16 -1.42 13.12
N TYR A 17 -1.47 -1.93 12.11
CA TYR A 17 -0.08 -1.62 11.83
C TYR A 17 0.02 -0.28 11.12
N SER A 18 1.02 0.52 11.47
CA SER A 18 1.14 1.88 10.96
C SER A 18 2.57 2.34 10.81
N CYS A 19 2.81 3.11 9.75
CA CYS A 19 4.04 3.84 9.51
C CYS A 19 4.05 5.13 10.33
N GLN A 20 5.01 5.28 11.25
CA GLN A 20 5.29 6.54 11.92
C GLN A 20 6.54 7.17 11.36
N GLY A 21 6.36 8.21 10.54
CA GLY A 21 7.44 8.96 9.90
C GLY A 21 8.00 10.07 10.77
N GLY A 22 8.76 10.98 10.14
CA GLY A 22 9.41 12.10 10.81
C GLY A 22 10.57 11.67 11.70
N SER A 23 10.68 12.22 12.90
CA SER A 23 11.73 11.91 13.88
C SER A 23 11.59 10.53 14.51
N PHE A 24 10.41 9.91 14.47
CA PHE A 24 10.18 8.60 15.08
C PHE A 24 10.79 7.45 14.25
N GLY A 25 10.57 7.45 12.94
CA GLY A 25 11.16 6.44 12.04
C GLY A 25 10.90 5.01 12.46
N ARG A 26 9.61 4.61 12.62
CA ARG A 26 9.23 3.31 13.16
C ARG A 26 7.95 2.73 12.54
N ILE A 27 7.77 1.43 12.67
CA ILE A 27 6.49 0.72 12.47
C ILE A 27 5.91 0.41 13.85
N VAL A 28 4.62 0.66 14.03
CA VAL A 28 3.89 0.38 15.27
C VAL A 28 2.64 -0.46 14.99
N ALA A 29 2.15 -1.16 16.00
CA ALA A 29 0.88 -1.86 15.98
C ALA A 29 -0.01 -1.36 17.14
N PHE A 30 -1.23 -0.93 16.81
CA PHE A 30 -2.22 -0.45 17.77
C PHE A 30 -3.27 -1.51 18.03
N ASP A 31 -3.46 -1.88 19.29
CA ASP A 31 -4.65 -2.62 19.72
C ASP A 31 -5.76 -1.62 20.05
N LEU A 32 -6.78 -1.56 19.19
CA LEU A 32 -7.91 -0.64 19.37
C LEU A 32 -8.80 -0.99 20.58
N LYS A 33 -8.77 -2.24 21.06
CA LYS A 33 -9.58 -2.67 22.22
C LYS A 33 -8.88 -2.38 23.53
N ALA A 34 -7.58 -2.68 23.59
CA ALA A 34 -6.75 -2.40 24.77
C ALA A 34 -6.34 -0.93 24.87
N GLY A 35 -6.34 -0.19 23.75
CA GLY A 35 -5.80 1.17 23.69
C GLY A 35 -4.27 1.20 23.77
N GLU A 36 -3.62 0.08 23.47
CA GLU A 36 -2.17 -0.09 23.60
C GLU A 36 -1.47 0.03 22.23
N MET A 37 -0.22 0.47 22.29
CA MET A 37 0.66 0.55 21.12
C MET A 37 1.94 -0.22 21.39
N GLU A 38 2.31 -1.09 20.44
CA GLU A 38 3.59 -1.80 20.42
C GLU A 38 4.46 -1.25 19.30
N VAL A 39 5.75 -1.10 19.56
CA VAL A 39 6.75 -0.77 18.52
C VAL A 39 7.23 -2.07 17.89
N ILE A 40 6.95 -2.24 16.59
CA ILE A 40 7.31 -3.43 15.81
C ILE A 40 8.71 -3.32 15.22
N ALA A 41 9.09 -2.11 14.79
CA ALA A 41 10.42 -1.84 14.24
C ALA A 41 10.81 -0.38 14.45
N GLU A 42 12.10 -0.12 14.68
CA GLU A 42 12.69 1.20 14.82
C GLU A 42 13.81 1.44 13.80
N ASN A 43 14.25 2.69 13.71
CA ASN A 43 15.33 3.11 12.80
C ASN A 43 15.05 2.84 11.33
N VAL A 44 13.77 2.90 10.94
CA VAL A 44 13.27 2.78 9.56
C VAL A 44 12.74 4.12 9.07
N ARG A 45 12.50 4.25 7.76
CA ARG A 45 11.88 5.45 7.16
C ARG A 45 10.66 5.05 6.33
N PRO A 46 9.64 4.49 6.99
CA PRO A 46 8.52 3.90 6.28
C PRO A 46 7.62 4.99 5.68
N ASN A 47 7.05 4.68 4.51
CA ASN A 47 6.02 5.51 3.87
C ASN A 47 4.66 4.82 3.93
N ASP A 48 4.52 3.62 3.38
CA ASP A 48 3.29 2.83 3.37
C ASP A 48 3.60 1.36 3.66
N LEU A 49 2.60 0.59 4.13
CA LEU A 49 2.77 -0.79 4.52
C LEU A 49 1.55 -1.66 4.21
N VAL A 50 1.80 -2.96 4.08
CA VAL A 50 0.79 -4.02 4.11
C VAL A 50 1.21 -5.14 5.06
N VAL A 51 0.22 -5.87 5.58
CA VAL A 51 0.44 -7.05 6.44
C VAL A 51 -0.29 -8.22 5.82
N THR A 52 0.41 -9.34 5.64
CA THR A 52 -0.18 -10.58 5.10
C THR A 52 -0.95 -11.34 6.17
N SER A 53 -1.77 -12.30 5.75
CA SER A 53 -2.56 -13.16 6.65
C SER A 53 -1.73 -14.05 7.56
N ASP A 54 -0.48 -14.33 7.18
CA ASP A 54 0.50 -15.08 7.96
C ASP A 54 1.47 -14.20 8.75
N GLY A 55 1.25 -12.85 8.72
CA GLY A 55 1.93 -11.90 9.60
C GLY A 55 3.22 -11.30 9.06
N HIS A 56 3.55 -11.49 7.79
CA HIS A 56 4.63 -10.73 7.16
C HIS A 56 4.24 -9.27 6.97
N VAL A 57 5.12 -8.33 7.32
CA VAL A 57 4.94 -6.89 7.09
C VAL A 57 5.88 -6.45 5.98
N TYR A 58 5.32 -5.89 4.90
CA TYR A 58 6.11 -5.23 3.85
C TYR A 58 5.85 -3.73 3.90
N PHE A 59 6.90 -2.93 3.74
CA PHE A 59 6.76 -1.48 3.73
C PHE A 59 7.74 -0.82 2.76
N THR A 60 7.34 0.32 2.24
CA THR A 60 8.15 1.13 1.34
C THR A 60 9.01 2.12 2.10
N GLU A 61 10.27 2.26 1.69
CA GLU A 61 11.20 3.29 2.16
C GLU A 61 11.61 4.17 0.97
N THR A 62 10.79 5.18 0.67
CA THR A 62 10.87 6.01 -0.53
C THR A 62 12.26 6.62 -0.76
N ALA A 63 12.87 7.17 0.29
CA ALA A 63 14.19 7.81 0.20
C ALA A 63 15.34 6.82 -0.02
N LYS A 64 15.14 5.55 0.34
CA LYS A 64 16.12 4.48 0.14
C LYS A 64 15.92 3.73 -1.17
N MET A 65 14.85 4.01 -1.92
CA MET A 65 14.42 3.22 -3.10
C MET A 65 14.28 1.72 -2.75
N GLN A 66 13.67 1.42 -1.60
CA GLN A 66 13.72 0.08 -1.00
C GLN A 66 12.32 -0.37 -0.60
N ILE A 67 12.09 -1.68 -0.77
CA ILE A 67 11.03 -2.42 -0.10
C ILE A 67 11.67 -3.17 1.06
N SER A 68 11.15 -2.95 2.26
CA SER A 68 11.60 -3.62 3.49
C SER A 68 10.57 -4.63 3.95
N HIS A 69 11.03 -5.64 4.65
CA HIS A 69 10.24 -6.77 5.11
C HIS A 69 10.54 -7.09 6.57
N ILE A 70 9.51 -7.42 7.34
CA ILE A 70 9.60 -7.97 8.68
C ILE A 70 8.88 -9.32 8.66
N PRO A 71 9.59 -10.44 8.78
CA PRO A 71 8.95 -11.74 8.91
C PRO A 71 8.30 -11.88 10.30
N PRO A 72 7.29 -12.75 10.48
CA PRO A 72 6.67 -13.00 11.77
C PRO A 72 7.71 -13.31 12.86
N GLY A 73 7.70 -12.52 13.93
CA GLY A 73 8.66 -12.66 15.04
C GLY A 73 10.12 -12.34 14.69
N GLY A 74 10.38 -11.82 13.49
CA GLY A 74 11.73 -11.49 13.01
C GLY A 74 12.05 -10.00 13.09
N SER A 75 13.19 -9.64 12.50
CA SER A 75 13.67 -8.26 12.40
C SER A 75 13.57 -7.73 10.99
N VAL A 76 13.70 -6.40 10.85
CA VAL A 76 13.70 -5.71 9.54
C VAL A 76 14.83 -6.19 8.66
N GLN A 77 14.51 -6.49 7.41
CA GLN A 77 15.47 -6.79 6.34
C GLN A 77 15.08 -6.10 5.03
N ALA A 78 16.05 -5.83 4.18
CA ALA A 78 15.78 -5.37 2.83
C ALA A 78 15.22 -6.54 2.01
N ALA A 79 14.01 -6.39 1.47
CA ALA A 79 13.41 -7.39 0.59
C ALA A 79 13.76 -7.14 -0.88
N ASP A 80 13.79 -5.87 -1.29
CA ASP A 80 14.27 -5.44 -2.61
C ASP A 80 14.83 -4.02 -2.53
N VAL A 81 15.93 -3.78 -3.23
CA VAL A 81 16.57 -2.47 -3.36
C VAL A 81 16.69 -2.11 -4.83
N ALA A 82 16.03 -1.04 -5.24
CA ALA A 82 16.11 -0.55 -6.60
C ALA A 82 17.42 0.22 -6.85
N SER A 83 17.82 0.29 -8.11
CA SER A 83 18.91 1.16 -8.56
C SER A 83 18.33 2.37 -9.33
N LYS A 84 19.17 3.32 -9.69
CA LYS A 84 18.75 4.48 -10.51
C LYS A 84 18.22 4.10 -11.90
N THR A 85 18.56 2.92 -12.37
CA THR A 85 18.23 2.45 -13.72
C THR A 85 17.28 1.25 -13.73
N ASP A 86 17.02 0.64 -12.57
CA ASP A 86 16.17 -0.54 -12.47
C ASP A 86 15.41 -0.58 -11.15
N GLY A 87 14.10 -0.71 -11.24
CA GLY A 87 13.18 -0.72 -10.12
C GLY A 87 12.52 0.64 -9.85
N PRO A 88 11.67 0.71 -8.81
CA PRO A 88 10.97 1.93 -8.45
C PRO A 88 11.94 2.99 -7.94
N GLN A 89 11.83 4.20 -8.50
CA GLN A 89 12.71 5.31 -8.14
C GLN A 89 12.29 6.02 -6.84
N ARG A 90 10.98 6.00 -6.58
CA ARG A 90 10.38 6.53 -5.34
C ARG A 90 9.22 5.64 -4.94
N PRO A 91 9.48 4.41 -4.43
CA PRO A 91 8.42 3.51 -3.97
C PRO A 91 7.56 4.21 -2.93
N ASN A 92 6.22 4.13 -3.11
CA ASN A 92 5.29 4.87 -2.27
C ASN A 92 4.15 3.94 -1.81
N GLY A 93 2.96 4.00 -2.40
CA GLY A 93 1.85 3.14 -2.02
C GLY A 93 2.14 1.66 -2.27
N ILE A 94 1.57 0.80 -1.46
CA ILE A 94 1.80 -0.65 -1.49
C ILE A 94 0.49 -1.40 -1.31
N ALA A 95 0.29 -2.50 -2.03
CA ALA A 95 -0.91 -3.34 -1.93
C ALA A 95 -0.58 -4.82 -2.19
N LEU A 96 -1.44 -5.69 -1.67
CA LEU A 96 -1.41 -7.13 -1.96
C LEU A 96 -2.52 -7.49 -2.96
N THR A 97 -2.27 -8.49 -3.82
CA THR A 97 -3.36 -9.16 -4.53
C THR A 97 -4.26 -9.92 -3.54
N PRO A 98 -5.53 -10.22 -3.89
CA PRO A 98 -6.45 -10.90 -2.98
C PRO A 98 -5.95 -12.25 -2.46
N ASP A 99 -5.19 -12.99 -3.25
CA ASP A 99 -4.53 -14.24 -2.89
C ASP A 99 -3.22 -14.06 -2.11
N GLN A 100 -2.79 -12.81 -1.94
CA GLN A 100 -1.54 -12.41 -1.29
C GLN A 100 -0.26 -13.01 -1.94
N GLY A 101 -0.37 -13.51 -3.16
CA GLY A 101 0.76 -14.06 -3.92
C GLY A 101 1.63 -12.99 -4.60
N THR A 102 1.11 -11.77 -4.73
CA THR A 102 1.81 -10.66 -5.38
C THR A 102 1.78 -9.40 -4.53
N LEU A 103 2.95 -8.80 -4.35
CA LEU A 103 3.11 -7.47 -3.81
C LEU A 103 3.16 -6.46 -4.94
N ALA A 104 2.36 -5.39 -4.87
CA ALA A 104 2.37 -4.29 -5.83
C ALA A 104 2.78 -3.00 -5.15
N VAL A 105 3.63 -2.19 -5.81
CA VAL A 105 4.15 -0.92 -5.29
C VAL A 105 4.07 0.15 -6.36
N SER A 106 3.43 1.26 -6.06
CA SER A 106 3.41 2.44 -6.92
C SER A 106 4.75 3.18 -6.87
N ASP A 107 5.13 3.80 -7.99
CA ASP A 107 6.34 4.61 -8.07
C ASP A 107 5.98 6.09 -8.27
N TYR A 108 6.17 6.89 -7.23
CA TYR A 108 5.89 8.33 -7.27
C TYR A 108 6.84 9.09 -8.23
N GLY A 109 8.07 8.59 -8.40
CA GLY A 109 9.08 9.19 -9.25
C GLY A 109 9.07 8.72 -10.69
N GLY A 110 8.37 7.61 -10.96
CA GLY A 110 8.34 6.96 -12.28
C GLY A 110 6.95 6.96 -12.92
N ARG A 111 6.75 6.01 -13.81
CA ARG A 111 5.50 5.83 -14.55
C ARG A 111 4.86 4.47 -14.32
N HIS A 112 5.46 3.63 -13.49
CA HIS A 112 5.04 2.24 -13.33
C HIS A 112 4.54 1.95 -11.93
N THR A 113 3.65 0.97 -11.83
CA THR A 113 3.48 0.17 -10.63
C THR A 113 4.31 -1.09 -10.83
N TRP A 114 5.14 -1.39 -9.87
CA TRP A 114 6.03 -2.54 -9.85
C TRP A 114 5.38 -3.68 -9.08
N VAL A 115 5.67 -4.92 -9.47
CA VAL A 115 5.17 -6.10 -8.76
C VAL A 115 6.29 -7.08 -8.46
N TRP A 116 6.10 -7.85 -7.41
CA TRP A 116 6.94 -8.97 -7.00
C TRP A 116 6.06 -10.17 -6.66
N ARG A 117 6.53 -11.36 -6.97
CA ARG A 117 5.98 -12.57 -6.40
C ARG A 117 6.42 -12.70 -4.95
N ILE A 118 5.50 -13.04 -4.05
CA ILE A 118 5.79 -13.37 -2.66
C ILE A 118 6.04 -14.89 -2.59
N GLY A 119 7.25 -15.27 -2.20
CA GLY A 119 7.63 -16.67 -1.99
C GLY A 119 7.13 -17.21 -0.65
N LYS A 120 7.21 -18.52 -0.47
CA LYS A 120 6.71 -19.23 0.75
C LYS A 120 7.26 -18.70 2.07
N ASN A 121 8.48 -18.14 2.06
CA ASN A 121 9.13 -17.58 3.24
C ASN A 121 9.01 -16.04 3.32
N GLY A 122 8.09 -15.44 2.56
CA GLY A 122 7.92 -14.00 2.49
C GLY A 122 8.99 -13.26 1.69
N GLY A 123 9.96 -13.96 1.08
CA GLY A 123 10.94 -13.33 0.18
C GLY A 123 10.29 -12.82 -1.10
N LEU A 124 10.80 -11.73 -1.65
CA LEU A 124 10.32 -11.13 -2.90
C LEU A 124 11.22 -11.58 -4.07
N ASP A 125 10.59 -12.02 -5.16
CA ASP A 125 11.27 -12.37 -6.41
C ASP A 125 10.48 -11.89 -7.65
N LEU A 126 11.05 -12.06 -8.85
CA LEU A 126 10.45 -11.74 -10.13
C LEU A 126 9.94 -10.29 -10.23
N ARG A 127 10.75 -9.32 -9.79
CA ARG A 127 10.42 -7.90 -9.95
C ARG A 127 10.10 -7.55 -11.40
N GLN A 128 8.97 -6.86 -11.62
CA GLN A 128 8.55 -6.41 -12.94
C GLN A 128 7.89 -5.03 -12.88
N SER A 129 8.13 -4.19 -13.91
CA SER A 129 7.31 -3.02 -14.19
C SER A 129 6.00 -3.49 -14.84
N TYR A 130 4.94 -3.60 -14.06
CA TYR A 130 3.72 -4.32 -14.47
C TYR A 130 2.64 -3.42 -15.06
N ILE A 131 2.35 -2.31 -14.40
CA ILE A 131 1.33 -1.35 -14.82
C ILE A 131 2.00 -0.07 -15.28
N THR A 132 1.58 0.48 -16.42
CA THR A 132 2.00 1.81 -16.87
C THR A 132 0.89 2.81 -16.58
N LEU A 133 1.17 3.75 -15.68
CA LEU A 133 0.28 4.83 -15.30
C LEU A 133 0.28 5.92 -16.38
N ARG A 134 -0.89 6.52 -16.65
CA ARG A 134 -0.99 7.77 -17.39
C ARG A 134 -0.36 8.90 -16.59
N THR A 135 0.29 9.81 -17.30
CA THR A 135 0.93 11.01 -16.76
C THR A 135 0.28 12.27 -17.33
N PRO A 136 0.39 13.42 -16.68
CA PRO A 136 -0.16 14.69 -17.21
C PRO A 136 0.48 15.09 -18.54
N SER A 137 1.79 14.76 -18.73
CA SER A 137 2.51 14.87 -19.99
C SER A 137 3.60 13.79 -20.08
N PRO A 138 4.15 13.52 -21.30
CA PRO A 138 5.18 12.47 -21.48
C PRO A 138 6.41 12.61 -20.59
N ASP A 139 6.79 13.83 -20.24
CA ASP A 139 8.03 14.15 -19.50
C ASP A 139 7.83 14.21 -17.98
N LEU A 140 6.58 14.06 -17.50
CA LEU A 140 6.27 14.14 -16.08
C LEU A 140 6.07 12.74 -15.47
N PRO A 141 6.45 12.55 -14.20
CA PRO A 141 6.14 11.33 -13.47
C PRO A 141 4.63 11.18 -13.25
N SER A 142 4.19 9.96 -13.03
CA SER A 142 2.79 9.65 -12.72
C SER A 142 2.36 10.17 -11.36
N LYS A 143 3.30 10.34 -10.43
CA LYS A 143 3.07 10.58 -9.01
C LYS A 143 2.16 9.49 -8.41
N GLY A 144 2.42 8.23 -8.78
CA GLY A 144 1.76 7.08 -8.18
C GLY A 144 1.98 7.08 -6.66
N ASP A 145 0.90 7.25 -5.90
CA ASP A 145 0.91 7.35 -4.43
C ASP A 145 0.09 6.17 -3.86
N GLY A 146 -0.73 6.34 -2.86
CA GLY A 146 -1.50 5.27 -2.26
C GLY A 146 -2.24 4.40 -3.28
N MET A 147 -2.31 3.11 -3.02
CA MET A 147 -2.97 2.13 -3.90
C MET A 147 -3.69 1.05 -3.11
N THR A 148 -4.63 0.38 -3.77
CA THR A 148 -5.38 -0.76 -3.22
C THR A 148 -5.79 -1.72 -4.33
N THR A 149 -6.24 -2.92 -3.94
CA THR A 149 -6.85 -3.89 -4.85
C THR A 149 -8.30 -4.17 -4.45
N ASP A 150 -9.12 -4.61 -5.38
CA ASP A 150 -10.45 -5.15 -5.07
C ASP A 150 -10.44 -6.68 -5.03
N GLY A 151 -11.57 -7.27 -4.61
CA GLY A 151 -11.70 -8.71 -4.41
C GLY A 151 -11.55 -9.58 -5.66
N VAL A 152 -11.52 -8.99 -6.87
CA VAL A 152 -11.22 -9.69 -8.13
C VAL A 152 -9.83 -9.36 -8.68
N GLY A 153 -9.01 -8.64 -7.91
CA GLY A 153 -7.61 -8.35 -8.22
C GLY A 153 -7.38 -7.14 -9.13
N ARG A 154 -8.38 -6.25 -9.31
CA ARG A 154 -8.15 -4.98 -10.00
C ARG A 154 -7.37 -4.03 -9.11
N TYR A 155 -6.46 -3.29 -9.73
CA TYR A 155 -5.62 -2.30 -9.04
C TYR A 155 -6.22 -0.90 -9.17
N TYR A 156 -6.16 -0.15 -8.09
CA TYR A 156 -6.56 1.26 -8.00
C TYR A 156 -5.37 2.05 -7.48
N VAL A 157 -4.84 2.96 -8.29
CA VAL A 157 -3.61 3.70 -7.99
C VAL A 157 -3.91 5.19 -8.08
N THR A 158 -3.66 5.92 -7.00
CA THR A 158 -3.73 7.39 -7.02
C THR A 158 -2.57 7.96 -7.84
N SER A 159 -2.81 9.06 -8.53
CA SER A 159 -1.82 9.64 -9.43
C SER A 159 -2.10 11.12 -9.70
N ALA A 160 -1.17 11.78 -10.42
CA ALA A 160 -1.33 13.17 -10.84
C ALA A 160 -2.55 13.44 -11.72
N VAL A 161 -3.12 12.42 -12.39
CA VAL A 161 -4.29 12.55 -13.27
C VAL A 161 -5.60 12.06 -12.64
N GLY A 162 -5.55 11.67 -11.36
CA GLY A 162 -6.69 11.12 -10.63
C GLY A 162 -6.45 9.66 -10.19
N LEU A 163 -7.52 8.95 -9.86
CA LEU A 163 -7.47 7.54 -9.47
C LEU A 163 -7.54 6.67 -10.72
N GLN A 164 -6.48 5.96 -11.03
CA GLN A 164 -6.38 5.07 -12.19
C GLN A 164 -6.74 3.65 -11.79
N MET A 165 -7.59 3.01 -12.59
CA MET A 165 -8.03 1.63 -12.38
C MET A 165 -7.48 0.72 -13.49
N PHE A 166 -7.00 -0.46 -13.09
CA PHE A 166 -6.45 -1.48 -13.98
C PHE A 166 -7.06 -2.84 -13.67
N ASP A 167 -7.25 -3.66 -14.71
CA ASP A 167 -7.64 -5.05 -14.52
C ASP A 167 -6.48 -5.89 -13.93
N PRO A 168 -6.72 -7.15 -13.53
CA PRO A 168 -5.67 -8.01 -12.97
C PRO A 168 -4.50 -8.26 -13.92
N THR A 169 -4.65 -8.02 -15.22
CA THR A 169 -3.58 -8.18 -16.23
C THR A 169 -2.79 -6.89 -16.47
N GLY A 170 -3.07 -5.81 -15.72
CA GLY A 170 -2.40 -4.51 -15.84
C GLY A 170 -2.95 -3.62 -16.95
N ARG A 171 -4.06 -3.99 -17.61
CA ARG A 171 -4.72 -3.13 -18.61
C ARG A 171 -5.53 -2.05 -17.94
N MET A 172 -5.42 -0.82 -18.46
CA MET A 172 -6.19 0.30 -17.94
C MET A 172 -7.68 0.13 -18.21
N GLY A 173 -8.47 0.15 -17.14
CA GLY A 173 -9.93 0.17 -17.17
C GLY A 173 -10.51 1.58 -17.23
N GLY A 174 -9.80 2.57 -16.68
CA GLY A 174 -10.24 3.96 -16.68
C GLY A 174 -9.52 4.84 -15.67
N VAL A 175 -9.92 6.13 -15.68
CA VAL A 175 -9.46 7.12 -14.70
C VAL A 175 -10.69 7.75 -14.05
N ILE A 176 -10.74 7.74 -12.74
CA ILE A 176 -11.72 8.46 -11.94
C ILE A 176 -11.09 9.82 -11.61
N ALA A 177 -11.71 10.90 -12.06
CA ALA A 177 -11.24 12.25 -11.79
C ALA A 177 -11.13 12.51 -10.27
N ALA A 178 -10.15 13.32 -9.88
CA ALA A 178 -10.05 13.80 -8.52
C ALA A 178 -11.32 14.56 -8.11
N PRO A 179 -11.83 14.40 -6.89
CA PRO A 179 -13.02 15.09 -6.41
C PRO A 179 -12.81 16.60 -6.22
N THR A 180 -11.54 17.01 -6.12
CA THR A 180 -11.12 18.42 -5.98
C THR A 180 -9.86 18.67 -6.81
N ASN A 181 -9.34 19.90 -6.78
CA ASN A 181 -8.05 20.26 -7.37
C ASN A 181 -6.84 19.88 -6.50
N LYS A 182 -7.08 19.30 -5.30
CA LYS A 182 -6.01 18.79 -4.44
C LYS A 182 -5.57 17.40 -4.90
N PRO A 183 -4.28 17.05 -4.76
CA PRO A 183 -3.79 15.71 -5.09
C PRO A 183 -4.49 14.64 -4.26
N ILE A 184 -4.86 13.54 -4.91
CA ILE A 184 -5.29 12.32 -4.22
C ILE A 184 -4.02 11.57 -3.79
N VAL A 185 -3.88 11.29 -2.49
CA VAL A 185 -2.67 10.68 -1.93
C VAL A 185 -2.92 9.28 -1.35
N SER A 186 -4.15 8.92 -1.05
CA SER A 186 -4.48 7.59 -0.50
C SER A 186 -5.81 7.09 -1.02
N VAL A 187 -5.98 5.77 -1.07
CA VAL A 187 -7.20 5.10 -1.52
C VAL A 187 -7.39 3.79 -0.77
N THR A 188 -8.63 3.49 -0.37
CA THR A 188 -8.99 2.20 0.22
C THR A 188 -10.45 1.86 -0.04
N PHE A 189 -10.79 0.58 0.05
CA PHE A 189 -12.17 0.12 0.09
C PHE A 189 -12.62 -0.04 1.53
N ALA A 190 -13.86 0.39 1.84
CA ALA A 190 -14.43 0.25 3.18
C ALA A 190 -15.97 0.30 3.12
N GLY A 191 -16.60 0.39 4.30
CA GLY A 191 -18.04 0.47 4.48
C GLY A 191 -18.75 -0.88 4.30
N PRO A 192 -20.10 -0.90 4.29
CA PRO A 192 -20.85 -2.13 4.18
C PRO A 192 -20.51 -2.90 2.91
N GLY A 193 -20.11 -4.19 3.05
CA GLY A 193 -19.67 -5.06 1.97
C GLY A 193 -18.41 -4.59 1.25
N HIS A 194 -17.63 -3.68 1.86
CA HIS A 194 -16.47 -3.02 1.24
C HIS A 194 -16.78 -2.42 -0.15
N GLN A 195 -18.01 -1.92 -0.36
CA GLN A 195 -18.50 -1.38 -1.62
C GLN A 195 -18.34 0.13 -1.76
N TYR A 196 -17.59 0.76 -0.90
CA TYR A 196 -17.24 2.17 -1.03
C TYR A 196 -15.74 2.32 -1.19
N ILE A 197 -15.35 3.09 -2.21
CA ILE A 197 -13.99 3.56 -2.35
C ILE A 197 -13.85 4.89 -1.63
N TYR A 198 -12.86 5.01 -0.78
CA TYR A 198 -12.50 6.22 -0.07
C TYR A 198 -11.18 6.74 -0.62
N VAL A 199 -11.07 8.04 -0.78
CA VAL A 199 -9.83 8.70 -1.17
C VAL A 199 -9.54 9.87 -0.24
N ALA A 200 -8.27 10.04 0.12
CA ALA A 200 -7.79 11.25 0.80
C ALA A 200 -7.25 12.21 -0.25
N ALA A 201 -7.73 13.46 -0.24
CA ALA A 201 -7.31 14.52 -1.15
C ALA A 201 -7.04 15.79 -0.32
N GLY A 202 -5.75 16.07 -0.08
CA GLY A 202 -5.34 17.15 0.82
C GLY A 202 -5.79 16.89 2.26
N ASP A 203 -6.65 17.75 2.80
CA ASP A 203 -7.21 17.71 4.15
C ASP A 203 -8.65 17.15 4.20
N GLU A 204 -9.12 16.54 3.11
CA GLU A 204 -10.47 16.03 2.96
C GLU A 204 -10.49 14.55 2.60
N ILE A 205 -11.54 13.84 3.05
CA ILE A 205 -11.81 12.45 2.71
C ILE A 205 -13.11 12.39 1.92
N PHE A 206 -13.05 11.79 0.73
CA PHE A 206 -14.20 11.57 -0.13
C PHE A 206 -14.52 10.09 -0.24
N ARG A 207 -15.77 9.76 -0.44
CA ARG A 207 -16.20 8.39 -0.71
C ARG A 207 -17.18 8.31 -1.87
N ARG A 208 -17.12 7.19 -2.58
CA ARG A 208 -18.07 6.87 -3.64
C ARG A 208 -18.47 5.40 -3.55
N ARG A 209 -19.77 5.11 -3.70
CA ARG A 209 -20.24 3.74 -3.85
C ARG A 209 -19.77 3.17 -5.19
N THR A 210 -19.35 1.90 -5.18
CA THR A 210 -18.85 1.18 -6.36
C THR A 210 -19.64 -0.11 -6.59
N LYS A 211 -19.52 -0.68 -7.79
CA LYS A 211 -19.97 -2.06 -8.06
C LYS A 211 -18.89 -3.09 -7.66
N ALA A 212 -17.66 -2.64 -7.45
CA ALA A 212 -16.55 -3.45 -6.94
C ALA A 212 -16.66 -3.56 -5.43
N SER A 213 -16.17 -4.66 -4.88
CA SER A 213 -15.96 -4.83 -3.44
C SER A 213 -14.48 -4.97 -3.16
N GLY A 214 -13.97 -4.29 -2.15
CA GLY A 214 -12.60 -4.46 -1.67
C GLY A 214 -12.38 -5.85 -1.07
N VAL A 215 -11.11 -6.16 -0.82
CA VAL A 215 -10.72 -7.36 -0.07
C VAL A 215 -11.14 -7.19 1.39
N GLU A 216 -11.78 -8.21 1.95
CA GLU A 216 -12.10 -8.21 3.37
C GLU A 216 -10.81 -8.35 4.19
N ALA A 217 -10.61 -7.46 5.16
CA ALA A 217 -9.48 -7.58 6.07
C ALA A 217 -9.53 -8.92 6.81
N VAL A 218 -8.39 -9.59 6.91
CA VAL A 218 -8.28 -10.86 7.64
C VAL A 218 -8.70 -10.62 9.08
N ARG A 219 -9.82 -11.21 9.49
CA ARG A 219 -10.23 -11.18 10.89
C ARG A 219 -9.48 -12.25 11.67
N PRO A 220 -9.05 -11.98 12.91
CA PRO A 220 -8.53 -13.02 13.77
C PRO A 220 -9.55 -14.16 13.83
N GLN A 221 -9.12 -15.38 13.55
CA GLN A 221 -9.97 -16.53 13.80
C GLN A 221 -10.27 -16.53 15.31
N SER A 222 -11.55 -16.43 15.68
CA SER A 222 -11.95 -16.63 17.07
C SER A 222 -11.46 -18.02 17.46
N LYS A 223 -10.49 -18.11 18.37
CA LYS A 223 -10.15 -19.39 18.97
C LYS A 223 -11.45 -19.95 19.54
N SER A 224 -12.02 -20.97 18.88
CA SER A 224 -13.10 -21.77 19.46
C SER A 224 -12.59 -22.29 20.80
N LYS A 225 -13.28 -21.89 21.87
CA LYS A 225 -13.05 -22.40 23.22
C LYS A 225 -13.41 -23.87 23.28
#